data_3d724b10ff27d2459daf9d38136d2ca9
#
_entry.id   3d724b10ff27d2459daf9d38136d2ca9
#
_cell.length_a   1.000
_cell.length_b   1.000
_cell.length_c   1.000
_cell.angle_alpha   90.00
_cell.angle_beta   90.00
_cell.angle_gamma   90.00
#
_symmetry.space_group_name_H-M   'P 1'
#
loop_
_entity.id
_entity.type
_entity.pdbx_description
1 polymer ?
#
loop_
_entity_poly.entity_id
_entity_poly.type
_entity_poly.pdbx_seq_one_letter_code
_entity_poly.pdbx_strand_id
1 'polypeptide(L)'
;MSVDLSVITACYNHGIFLQEMCQSVARSLENISYEHIIVNDGSTDAETLRQLALLEQKGLRVLHQENRGLAAARNAGIQQARGRYLLPMDCDNLLQPGWVSGAIDFLDQHPRCGTVYTDAVFIGEKKGHWKVGAFNLQRLMLSNYIDACALIRKTCWEHIGGYDENRVIMMWSDWDFWLRLAFEGYRFEYRELTGFSYRVAAGSMVHGADRNQYQEACRYFYTKHAALLGDIHLFTRLNGVKIFLAKYTPQLFRLLIRLGVIKNPYSLW
;
A
#
# COMPACT_ATOMS: atom_id res chain seq x y z
N MET A 1 -7.47 28.38 -4.77
CA MET A 1 -7.94 27.27 -5.63
C MET A 1 -8.11 26.05 -4.75
N SER A 2 -9.14 25.25 -4.98
CA SER A 2 -9.33 23.98 -4.25
C SER A 2 -8.25 22.99 -4.72
N VAL A 3 -7.67 22.25 -3.78
CA VAL A 3 -6.75 21.15 -4.09
C VAL A 3 -7.58 19.90 -4.37
N ASP A 4 -7.36 19.25 -5.49
CA ASP A 4 -8.08 18.02 -5.84
C ASP A 4 -7.43 16.79 -5.22
N LEU A 5 -6.12 16.74 -5.21
CA LEU A 5 -5.33 15.58 -4.81
C LEU A 5 -4.28 15.94 -3.77
N SER A 6 -4.16 15.11 -2.73
CA SER A 6 -3.01 15.12 -1.83
C SER A 6 -2.20 13.84 -2.02
N VAL A 7 -0.95 13.97 -2.45
CA VAL A 7 0.03 12.89 -2.45
C VAL A 7 0.66 12.83 -1.08
N ILE A 8 0.69 11.64 -0.46
CA ILE A 8 1.20 11.44 0.90
C ILE A 8 2.36 10.44 0.85
N THR A 9 3.55 10.89 1.21
CA THR A 9 4.73 10.04 1.22
C THR A 9 5.30 9.92 2.63
N ALA A 10 5.29 8.71 3.19
CA ALA A 10 6.00 8.41 4.43
C ALA A 10 7.45 8.03 4.13
N CYS A 11 8.39 8.57 4.91
CA CYS A 11 9.81 8.30 4.75
C CYS A 11 10.47 8.02 6.10
N TYR A 12 11.20 6.91 6.18
CA TYR A 12 12.06 6.57 7.31
C TYR A 12 13.36 5.95 6.80
N ASN A 13 14.49 6.64 6.95
CA ASN A 13 15.83 6.18 6.55
C ASN A 13 15.93 5.65 5.10
N HIS A 14 15.19 6.26 4.17
CA HIS A 14 15.10 5.82 2.76
C HIS A 14 15.18 7.01 1.77
N GLY A 15 15.89 8.07 2.18
CA GLY A 15 15.94 9.35 1.47
C GLY A 15 16.59 9.31 0.09
N ILE A 16 17.41 8.31 -0.22
CA ILE A 16 18.11 8.19 -1.51
C ILE A 16 17.16 8.15 -2.72
N PHE A 17 15.91 7.74 -2.53
CA PHE A 17 14.90 7.64 -3.59
C PHE A 17 13.96 8.84 -3.66
N LEU A 18 13.90 9.68 -2.61
CA LEU A 18 12.94 10.76 -2.48
C LEU A 18 12.96 11.73 -3.68
N GLN A 19 14.13 12.09 -4.18
CA GLN A 19 14.23 13.04 -5.29
C GLN A 19 13.64 12.47 -6.58
N GLU A 20 13.95 11.21 -6.91
CA GLU A 20 13.43 10.53 -8.10
C GLU A 20 11.90 10.35 -7.98
N MET A 21 11.42 9.94 -6.82
CA MET A 21 10.00 9.79 -6.52
C MET A 21 9.27 11.13 -6.67
N CYS A 22 9.73 12.21 -6.04
CA CYS A 22 9.11 13.54 -6.16
C CYS A 22 9.07 14.06 -7.61
N GLN A 23 10.12 13.82 -8.39
CA GLN A 23 10.16 14.17 -9.81
C GLN A 23 9.13 13.36 -10.61
N SER A 24 8.93 12.07 -10.28
CA SER A 24 7.92 11.25 -10.94
C SER A 24 6.51 11.76 -10.65
N VAL A 25 6.22 12.14 -9.41
CA VAL A 25 4.96 12.75 -8.99
C VAL A 25 4.72 14.07 -9.77
N ALA A 26 5.70 14.97 -9.79
CA ALA A 26 5.57 16.26 -10.46
C ALA A 26 5.27 16.11 -11.96
N ARG A 27 5.99 15.20 -12.64
CA ARG A 27 5.76 14.91 -14.06
C ARG A 27 4.40 14.28 -14.34
N SER A 28 3.96 13.37 -13.45
CA SER A 28 2.72 12.63 -13.66
C SER A 28 1.47 13.44 -13.35
N LEU A 29 1.59 14.52 -12.59
CA LEU A 29 0.48 15.34 -12.08
C LEU A 29 0.52 16.79 -12.59
N GLU A 30 1.30 17.10 -13.63
CA GLU A 30 1.52 18.49 -14.12
C GLU A 30 0.22 19.25 -14.43
N ASN A 31 -0.86 18.54 -14.79
CA ASN A 31 -2.16 19.13 -15.15
C ASN A 31 -3.23 18.93 -14.05
N ILE A 32 -2.83 18.57 -12.83
CA ILE A 32 -3.74 18.29 -11.71
C ILE A 32 -3.43 19.29 -10.58
N SER A 33 -4.47 19.87 -9.97
CA SER A 33 -4.30 20.67 -8.76
C SER A 33 -3.98 19.75 -7.59
N TYR A 34 -2.71 19.66 -7.20
CA TYR A 34 -2.28 18.77 -6.13
C TYR A 34 -1.37 19.44 -5.10
N GLU A 35 -1.29 18.86 -3.94
CA GLU A 35 -0.23 19.08 -2.95
C GLU A 35 0.52 17.78 -2.69
N HIS A 36 1.79 17.90 -2.32
CA HIS A 36 2.61 16.75 -1.92
C HIS A 36 3.08 16.97 -0.47
N ILE A 37 2.69 16.06 0.41
CA ILE A 37 3.05 16.05 1.82
C ILE A 37 3.98 14.88 2.07
N ILE A 38 5.21 15.17 2.47
CA ILE A 38 6.20 14.16 2.86
C ILE A 38 6.23 14.12 4.38
N VAL A 39 6.15 12.93 4.95
CA VAL A 39 6.23 12.74 6.41
C VAL A 39 7.53 12.03 6.75
N ASN A 40 8.44 12.75 7.40
CA ASN A 40 9.63 12.19 8.01
C ASN A 40 9.25 11.50 9.33
N ASP A 41 9.24 10.19 9.34
CA ASP A 41 8.89 9.38 10.51
C ASP A 41 10.12 9.15 11.42
N GLY A 42 10.81 10.22 11.81
CA GLY A 42 11.93 10.16 12.73
C GLY A 42 13.20 9.55 12.13
N SER A 43 13.51 9.88 10.86
CA SER A 43 14.75 9.41 10.23
C SER A 43 15.98 9.88 10.98
N THR A 44 16.97 9.00 11.06
CA THR A 44 18.30 9.22 11.69
C THR A 44 19.45 9.16 10.69
N ASP A 45 19.19 8.66 9.49
CA ASP A 45 20.16 8.57 8.40
C ASP A 45 20.47 9.94 7.83
N ALA A 46 21.76 10.28 7.76
CA ALA A 46 22.24 11.61 7.35
C ALA A 46 21.84 11.96 5.91
N GLU A 47 21.83 10.99 4.99
CA GLU A 47 21.44 11.21 3.60
C GLU A 47 19.94 11.50 3.51
N THR A 48 19.11 10.76 4.25
CA THR A 48 17.66 11.01 4.32
C THR A 48 17.37 12.42 4.83
N LEU A 49 18.02 12.82 5.94
CA LEU A 49 17.84 14.17 6.51
C LEU A 49 18.28 15.26 5.52
N ARG A 50 19.40 15.04 4.82
CA ARG A 50 19.87 15.97 3.77
C ARG A 50 18.87 16.11 2.62
N GLN A 51 18.32 14.99 2.14
CA GLN A 51 17.34 15.00 1.05
C GLN A 51 16.04 15.71 1.46
N LEU A 52 15.55 15.44 2.66
CA LEU A 52 14.36 16.12 3.20
C LEU A 52 14.57 17.63 3.28
N ALA A 53 15.70 18.09 3.83
CA ALA A 53 16.03 19.51 3.91
C ALA A 53 16.11 20.19 2.51
N LEU A 54 16.65 19.49 1.52
CA LEU A 54 16.67 19.98 0.13
C LEU A 54 15.26 20.09 -0.47
N LEU A 55 14.36 19.17 -0.16
CA LEU A 55 12.98 19.23 -0.63
C LEU A 55 12.20 20.36 0.04
N GLU A 56 12.42 20.63 1.33
CA GLU A 56 11.86 21.79 2.04
C GLU A 56 12.33 23.11 1.41
N GLN A 57 13.64 23.23 1.12
CA GLN A 57 14.19 24.42 0.44
C GLN A 57 13.57 24.64 -0.96
N LYS A 58 13.14 23.56 -1.63
CA LYS A 58 12.40 23.63 -2.90
C LYS A 58 10.90 23.91 -2.72
N GLY A 59 10.42 24.11 -1.49
CA GLY A 59 9.04 24.45 -1.18
C GLY A 59 8.09 23.25 -1.03
N LEU A 60 8.62 22.02 -0.99
CA LEU A 60 7.77 20.88 -0.65
C LEU A 60 7.44 20.88 0.84
N ARG A 61 6.22 20.44 1.15
CA ARG A 61 5.75 20.37 2.53
C ARG A 61 6.27 19.09 3.19
N VAL A 62 7.16 19.22 4.15
CA VAL A 62 7.67 18.11 4.97
C VAL A 62 7.11 18.25 6.39
N LEU A 63 6.56 17.16 6.92
CA LEU A 63 6.15 17.03 8.32
C LEU A 63 7.16 16.14 9.04
N HIS A 64 7.61 16.57 10.20
CA HIS A 64 8.54 15.79 11.03
C HIS A 64 7.80 15.24 12.25
N GLN A 65 7.98 13.97 12.54
CA GLN A 65 7.48 13.31 13.76
C GLN A 65 8.52 12.34 14.31
N GLU A 66 8.36 11.94 15.58
CA GLU A 66 9.07 10.78 16.11
C GLU A 66 8.64 9.51 15.37
N ASN A 67 9.51 8.49 15.31
CA ASN A 67 9.19 7.25 14.61
C ASN A 67 8.00 6.53 15.25
N ARG A 68 6.87 6.56 14.56
CA ARG A 68 5.62 5.91 14.94
C ARG A 68 5.22 4.78 13.98
N GLY A 69 5.97 4.59 12.89
CA GLY A 69 5.74 3.59 11.86
C GLY A 69 4.91 4.07 10.67
N LEU A 70 4.95 3.29 9.59
CA LEU A 70 4.42 3.64 8.27
C LEU A 70 2.95 4.10 8.30
N ALA A 71 2.08 3.36 9.00
CA ALA A 71 0.66 3.68 9.09
C ALA A 71 0.41 5.02 9.80
N ALA A 72 1.10 5.26 10.92
CA ALA A 72 1.01 6.52 11.66
C ALA A 72 1.54 7.70 10.83
N ALA A 73 2.62 7.52 10.09
CA ALA A 73 3.15 8.55 9.20
C ALA A 73 2.18 8.86 8.05
N ARG A 74 1.58 7.84 7.42
CA ARG A 74 0.53 8.05 6.42
C ARG A 74 -0.67 8.80 7.01
N ASN A 75 -1.16 8.38 8.18
CA ASN A 75 -2.27 9.06 8.86
C ASN A 75 -1.94 10.52 9.18
N ALA A 76 -0.76 10.81 9.71
CA ALA A 76 -0.33 12.17 10.01
C ALA A 76 -0.33 13.06 8.75
N GLY A 77 0.17 12.57 7.64
CA GLY A 77 0.14 13.28 6.36
C GLY A 77 -1.29 13.51 5.87
N ILE A 78 -2.15 12.48 5.94
CA ILE A 78 -3.55 12.56 5.47
C ILE A 78 -4.38 13.50 6.33
N GLN A 79 -4.16 13.56 7.64
CA GLN A 79 -4.83 14.52 8.53
C GLN A 79 -4.55 15.96 8.12
N GLN A 80 -3.41 16.24 7.53
CA GLN A 80 -3.01 17.56 7.05
C GLN A 80 -3.36 17.81 5.56
N ALA A 81 -3.93 16.80 4.90
CA ALA A 81 -4.28 16.85 3.49
C ALA A 81 -5.52 17.71 3.24
N ARG A 82 -5.48 18.52 2.17
CA ARG A 82 -6.59 19.38 1.74
C ARG A 82 -7.31 18.85 0.50
N GLY A 83 -6.70 17.87 -0.18
CA GLY A 83 -7.25 17.26 -1.37
C GLY A 83 -8.51 16.45 -1.08
N ARG A 84 -9.45 16.45 -2.02
CA ARG A 84 -10.64 15.57 -1.99
C ARG A 84 -10.28 14.10 -2.16
N TYR A 85 -9.15 13.86 -2.81
CA TYR A 85 -8.58 12.55 -3.05
C TYR A 85 -7.18 12.45 -2.46
N LEU A 86 -6.81 11.23 -2.10
CA LEU A 86 -5.53 10.88 -1.50
C LEU A 86 -4.79 9.89 -2.41
N LEU A 87 -3.50 10.05 -2.56
CA LEU A 87 -2.62 9.12 -3.23
C LEU A 87 -1.43 8.82 -2.29
N PRO A 88 -1.52 7.78 -1.44
CA PRO A 88 -0.35 7.31 -0.71
C PRO A 88 0.71 6.82 -1.69
N MET A 89 1.94 7.21 -1.46
CA MET A 89 3.06 6.91 -2.33
C MET A 89 4.27 6.55 -1.48
N ASP A 90 4.83 5.36 -1.66
CA ASP A 90 6.05 4.98 -0.95
C ASP A 90 7.25 5.77 -1.50
N CYS A 91 8.18 6.11 -0.64
CA CYS A 91 9.29 7.01 -0.97
C CYS A 91 10.28 6.45 -2.02
N ASP A 92 10.18 5.17 -2.34
CA ASP A 92 11.03 4.46 -3.30
C ASP A 92 10.30 4.03 -4.59
N ASN A 93 8.98 4.23 -4.67
CA ASN A 93 8.19 3.95 -5.85
C ASN A 93 8.16 5.15 -6.81
N LEU A 94 7.75 4.94 -8.06
CA LEU A 94 7.65 6.01 -9.06
C LEU A 94 6.24 6.05 -9.66
N LEU A 95 5.60 7.20 -9.61
CA LEU A 95 4.28 7.39 -10.22
C LEU A 95 4.40 7.39 -11.75
N GLN A 96 3.49 6.70 -12.44
CA GLN A 96 3.39 6.72 -13.89
C GLN A 96 2.34 7.74 -14.34
N PRO A 97 2.55 8.46 -15.47
CA PRO A 97 1.64 9.50 -15.93
C PRO A 97 0.35 8.94 -16.54
N GLY A 98 -0.66 9.81 -16.66
CA GLY A 98 -1.81 9.63 -17.56
C GLY A 98 -3.02 8.90 -17.00
N TRP A 99 -3.03 8.48 -15.74
CA TRP A 99 -4.18 7.76 -15.19
C TRP A 99 -4.92 8.51 -14.07
N VAL A 100 -4.24 9.37 -13.34
CA VAL A 100 -4.80 9.97 -12.12
C VAL A 100 -5.96 10.91 -12.42
N SER A 101 -5.88 11.73 -13.48
CA SER A 101 -6.98 12.63 -13.87
C SER A 101 -8.25 11.85 -14.20
N GLY A 102 -8.13 10.82 -15.06
CA GLY A 102 -9.27 9.98 -15.40
C GLY A 102 -9.80 9.17 -14.21
N ALA A 103 -8.97 8.88 -13.22
CA ALA A 103 -9.41 8.24 -11.97
C ALA A 103 -10.17 9.23 -11.06
N ILE A 104 -9.75 10.50 -11.00
CA ILE A 104 -10.48 11.57 -10.32
C ILE A 104 -11.87 11.76 -10.95
N ASP A 105 -11.93 11.93 -12.28
CA ASP A 105 -13.19 12.07 -13.03
C ASP A 105 -14.14 10.89 -12.78
N PHE A 106 -13.58 9.68 -12.77
CA PHE A 106 -14.36 8.48 -12.48
C PHE A 106 -14.92 8.50 -11.06
N LEU A 107 -14.11 8.83 -10.07
CA LEU A 107 -14.57 8.91 -8.68
C LEU A 107 -15.63 10.00 -8.52
N ASP A 108 -15.51 11.15 -9.19
CA ASP A 108 -16.51 12.23 -9.14
C ASP A 108 -17.88 11.74 -9.65
N GLN A 109 -17.89 10.91 -10.68
CA GLN A 109 -19.12 10.35 -11.28
C GLN A 109 -19.67 9.13 -10.50
N HIS A 110 -18.86 8.50 -9.62
CA HIS A 110 -19.23 7.29 -8.91
C HIS A 110 -19.08 7.42 -7.38
N PRO A 111 -20.02 8.09 -6.68
CA PRO A 111 -19.90 8.41 -5.25
C PRO A 111 -19.70 7.18 -4.34
N ARG A 112 -20.20 6.00 -4.76
CA ARG A 112 -20.02 4.74 -4.02
C ARG A 112 -18.66 4.07 -4.27
N CYS A 113 -17.86 4.58 -5.20
CA CYS A 113 -16.49 4.09 -5.41
C CYS A 113 -15.55 4.78 -4.43
N GLY A 114 -14.87 3.98 -3.62
CA GLY A 114 -13.93 4.48 -2.60
C GLY A 114 -12.50 4.62 -3.10
N THR A 115 -12.13 3.81 -4.08
CA THR A 115 -10.74 3.76 -4.58
C THR A 115 -10.65 3.33 -6.03
N VAL A 116 -9.62 3.85 -6.71
CA VAL A 116 -9.16 3.40 -8.03
C VAL A 116 -7.73 2.92 -7.92
N TYR A 117 -7.45 1.70 -8.40
CA TYR A 117 -6.12 1.10 -8.35
C TYR A 117 -5.71 0.51 -9.70
N THR A 118 -4.43 0.24 -9.86
CA THR A 118 -3.82 -0.10 -11.14
C THR A 118 -2.87 -1.27 -11.00
N ASP A 119 -2.37 -1.77 -12.15
CA ASP A 119 -1.18 -2.61 -12.19
C ASP A 119 0.09 -1.82 -11.89
N ALA A 120 1.20 -2.53 -11.66
CA ALA A 120 2.51 -1.96 -11.51
C ALA A 120 3.55 -2.64 -12.41
N VAL A 121 4.72 -2.01 -12.52
CA VAL A 121 5.91 -2.62 -13.09
C VAL A 121 6.99 -2.69 -12.01
N PHE A 122 7.67 -3.83 -11.91
CA PHE A 122 8.78 -3.97 -10.96
C PHE A 122 10.04 -3.28 -11.49
N ILE A 123 10.72 -2.54 -10.60
CA ILE A 123 12.03 -1.94 -10.83
C ILE A 123 13.00 -2.32 -9.69
N GLY A 124 14.29 -2.08 -9.88
CA GLY A 124 15.32 -2.49 -8.93
C GLY A 124 15.79 -3.92 -9.17
N GLU A 125 15.83 -4.74 -8.13
CA GLU A 125 16.31 -6.13 -8.19
C GLU A 125 15.37 -7.08 -8.95
N LYS A 126 14.08 -6.75 -8.99
CA LYS A 126 13.07 -7.52 -9.73
C LYS A 126 12.65 -6.74 -10.97
N LYS A 127 12.35 -7.47 -12.04
CA LYS A 127 11.78 -6.93 -13.29
C LYS A 127 10.49 -7.66 -13.63
N GLY A 128 9.66 -7.04 -14.47
CA GLY A 128 8.40 -7.62 -14.94
C GLY A 128 7.19 -6.79 -14.52
N HIS A 129 6.01 -7.30 -14.85
CA HIS A 129 4.74 -6.66 -14.55
C HIS A 129 4.06 -7.30 -13.35
N TRP A 130 3.49 -6.50 -12.50
CA TRP A 130 2.59 -6.92 -11.44
C TRP A 130 1.15 -6.65 -11.88
N LYS A 131 0.54 -7.65 -12.48
CA LYS A 131 -0.87 -7.61 -12.88
C LYS A 131 -1.75 -7.97 -11.70
N VAL A 132 -2.47 -7.00 -11.17
CA VAL A 132 -3.35 -7.17 -9.99
C VAL A 132 -4.74 -7.65 -10.36
N GLY A 133 -5.31 -7.15 -11.46
CA GLY A 133 -6.64 -7.55 -11.97
C GLY A 133 -7.81 -6.95 -11.23
N ALA A 134 -9.02 -7.24 -11.71
CA ALA A 134 -10.27 -6.72 -11.16
C ALA A 134 -10.47 -7.08 -9.68
N PHE A 135 -11.22 -6.23 -8.97
CA PHE A 135 -11.51 -6.43 -7.55
C PHE A 135 -12.22 -7.76 -7.28
N ASN A 136 -11.69 -8.49 -6.33
CA ASN A 136 -12.26 -9.74 -5.84
C ASN A 136 -12.14 -9.80 -4.30
N LEU A 137 -13.26 -9.68 -3.60
CA LEU A 137 -13.30 -9.68 -2.14
C LEU A 137 -12.74 -10.98 -1.55
N GLN A 138 -13.07 -12.13 -2.13
CA GLN A 138 -12.58 -13.43 -1.62
C GLN A 138 -11.05 -13.52 -1.73
N ARG A 139 -10.48 -13.00 -2.82
CA ARG A 139 -9.02 -12.91 -2.98
C ARG A 139 -8.43 -11.97 -1.93
N LEU A 140 -9.05 -10.80 -1.69
CA LEU A 140 -8.60 -9.84 -0.69
C LEU A 140 -8.68 -10.40 0.73
N MET A 141 -9.71 -11.19 1.05
CA MET A 141 -9.81 -11.90 2.33
C MET A 141 -8.68 -12.92 2.54
N LEU A 142 -8.12 -13.48 1.46
CA LEU A 142 -7.05 -14.48 1.53
C LEU A 142 -5.65 -13.90 1.54
N SER A 143 -5.44 -12.77 0.87
CA SER A 143 -4.13 -12.10 0.77
C SER A 143 -4.29 -10.70 0.20
N ASN A 144 -3.39 -9.79 0.60
CA ASN A 144 -3.30 -8.50 -0.07
C ASN A 144 -2.81 -8.65 -1.52
N TYR A 145 -3.39 -7.88 -2.42
CA TYR A 145 -2.95 -7.79 -3.81
C TYR A 145 -3.11 -6.37 -4.37
N ILE A 146 -3.58 -5.44 -3.54
CA ILE A 146 -3.74 -4.03 -3.89
C ILE A 146 -2.71 -3.23 -3.11
N ASP A 147 -1.81 -2.59 -3.83
CA ASP A 147 -0.79 -1.73 -3.23
C ASP A 147 -1.41 -0.47 -2.61
N ALA A 148 -0.68 0.16 -1.69
CA ALA A 148 -1.09 1.43 -1.10
C ALA A 148 -1.17 2.56 -2.14
N CYS A 149 -0.40 2.47 -3.24
CA CYS A 149 -0.42 3.42 -4.35
C CYS A 149 -1.72 3.28 -5.18
N ALA A 150 -2.81 3.70 -4.56
CA ALA A 150 -4.15 3.75 -5.15
C ALA A 150 -4.78 5.10 -4.85
N LEU A 151 -5.62 5.60 -5.76
CA LEU A 151 -6.35 6.84 -5.54
C LEU A 151 -7.54 6.57 -4.61
N ILE A 152 -7.57 7.23 -3.46
CA ILE A 152 -8.56 7.01 -2.41
C ILE A 152 -9.41 8.26 -2.24
N ARG A 153 -10.72 8.12 -2.11
CA ARG A 153 -11.58 9.21 -1.68
C ARG A 153 -11.31 9.55 -0.21
N LYS A 154 -10.97 10.80 0.10
CA LYS A 154 -10.61 11.21 1.48
C LYS A 154 -11.71 10.90 2.49
N THR A 155 -12.98 11.13 2.13
CA THR A 155 -14.12 10.81 3.02
C THR A 155 -14.24 9.31 3.34
N CYS A 156 -13.76 8.41 2.49
CA CYS A 156 -13.69 6.99 2.79
C CYS A 156 -12.65 6.69 3.87
N TRP A 157 -11.46 7.32 3.76
CA TRP A 157 -10.43 7.22 4.78
C TRP A 157 -10.92 7.74 6.15
N GLU A 158 -11.61 8.88 6.15
CA GLU A 158 -12.21 9.47 7.35
C GLU A 158 -13.29 8.55 7.96
N HIS A 159 -14.16 7.99 7.12
CA HIS A 159 -15.25 7.12 7.55
C HIS A 159 -14.76 5.85 8.25
N ILE A 160 -13.72 5.21 7.72
CA ILE A 160 -13.18 3.97 8.31
C ILE A 160 -12.13 4.21 9.39
N GLY A 161 -11.84 5.48 9.74
CA GLY A 161 -10.91 5.86 10.81
C GLY A 161 -9.43 5.73 10.46
N GLY A 162 -9.08 5.79 9.17
CA GLY A 162 -7.68 5.78 8.73
C GLY A 162 -7.02 4.41 8.72
N TYR A 163 -5.69 4.41 8.60
CA TYR A 163 -4.85 3.21 8.73
C TYR A 163 -4.72 2.79 10.19
N ASP A 164 -4.67 1.49 10.45
CA ASP A 164 -4.37 0.96 11.79
C ASP A 164 -2.88 1.19 12.11
N GLU A 165 -2.63 1.95 13.18
CA GLU A 165 -1.27 2.33 13.61
C GLU A 165 -0.58 1.23 14.44
N ASN A 166 -1.21 0.08 14.66
CA ASN A 166 -0.57 -1.01 15.38
C ASN A 166 0.64 -1.53 14.60
N ARG A 167 1.81 -1.39 15.19
CA ARG A 167 3.09 -1.78 14.56
C ARG A 167 3.18 -3.27 14.22
N VAL A 168 2.40 -4.10 14.90
CA VAL A 168 2.33 -5.54 14.66
C VAL A 168 1.90 -5.86 13.23
N ILE A 169 0.99 -5.05 12.65
CA ILE A 169 0.54 -5.22 11.27
C ILE A 169 1.08 -4.15 10.31
N MET A 170 2.18 -3.51 10.64
CA MET A 170 2.72 -2.41 9.82
C MET A 170 2.88 -2.80 8.35
N MET A 171 3.33 -4.02 8.05
CA MET A 171 3.48 -4.53 6.68
C MET A 171 2.14 -4.89 6.00
N TRP A 172 1.03 -4.92 6.73
CA TRP A 172 -0.31 -5.26 6.26
C TRP A 172 -1.30 -4.12 6.49
N SER A 173 -0.82 -2.92 6.78
CA SER A 173 -1.65 -1.76 7.08
C SER A 173 -2.55 -1.36 5.91
N ASP A 174 -2.09 -1.54 4.68
CA ASP A 174 -2.86 -1.38 3.46
C ASP A 174 -3.90 -2.50 3.28
N TRP A 175 -3.55 -3.75 3.59
CA TRP A 175 -4.49 -4.87 3.54
C TRP A 175 -5.63 -4.70 4.55
N ASP A 176 -5.32 -4.31 5.78
CA ASP A 176 -6.30 -3.96 6.81
C ASP A 176 -7.24 -2.85 6.33
N PHE A 177 -6.66 -1.80 5.75
CA PHE A 177 -7.41 -0.67 5.21
C PHE A 177 -8.36 -1.09 4.10
N TRP A 178 -7.90 -1.88 3.12
CA TRP A 178 -8.71 -2.35 2.01
C TRP A 178 -9.84 -3.27 2.46
N LEU A 179 -9.60 -4.16 3.42
CA LEU A 179 -10.66 -5.01 3.97
C LEU A 179 -11.75 -4.18 4.64
N ARG A 180 -11.39 -3.24 5.51
CA ARG A 180 -12.38 -2.37 6.17
C ARG A 180 -13.18 -1.57 5.14
N LEU A 181 -12.51 -1.00 4.15
CA LEU A 181 -13.16 -0.26 3.07
C LEU A 181 -14.15 -1.12 2.27
N ALA A 182 -13.77 -2.36 1.95
CA ALA A 182 -14.63 -3.29 1.22
C ALA A 182 -15.86 -3.73 2.04
N PHE A 183 -15.70 -3.96 3.34
CA PHE A 183 -16.80 -4.37 4.21
C PHE A 183 -17.77 -3.24 4.56
N GLU A 184 -17.34 -1.98 4.48
CA GLU A 184 -18.22 -0.81 4.50
C GLU A 184 -19.00 -0.62 3.19
N GLY A 185 -18.85 -1.55 2.24
CA GLY A 185 -19.63 -1.59 1.00
C GLY A 185 -19.15 -0.63 -0.10
N TYR A 186 -17.97 -0.05 0.07
CA TYR A 186 -17.36 0.76 -1.00
C TYR A 186 -16.93 -0.10 -2.17
N ARG A 187 -17.09 0.43 -3.38
CA ARG A 187 -16.64 -0.20 -4.61
C ARG A 187 -15.17 0.14 -4.86
N PHE A 188 -14.47 -0.76 -5.53
CA PHE A 188 -13.10 -0.65 -5.98
C PHE A 188 -13.08 -0.68 -7.50
N GLU A 189 -12.47 0.30 -8.12
CA GLU A 189 -12.30 0.35 -9.56
C GLU A 189 -10.87 -0.06 -9.93
N TYR A 190 -10.75 -1.04 -10.80
CA TYR A 190 -9.48 -1.47 -11.37
C TYR A 190 -9.29 -0.86 -12.75
N ARG A 191 -8.14 -0.26 -12.99
CA ARG A 191 -7.71 0.20 -14.30
C ARG A 191 -6.58 -0.68 -14.82
N GLU A 192 -6.83 -1.36 -15.94
CA GLU A 192 -5.86 -2.25 -16.59
C GLU A 192 -4.78 -1.43 -17.32
N LEU A 193 -3.93 -0.80 -16.53
CA LEU A 193 -2.77 -0.03 -16.98
C LEU A 193 -1.71 -0.01 -15.88
N THR A 194 -0.46 0.28 -16.23
CA THR A 194 0.62 0.47 -15.25
C THR A 194 0.54 1.87 -14.65
N GLY A 195 0.13 1.99 -13.38
CA GLY A 195 -0.01 3.28 -12.70
C GLY A 195 1.22 3.71 -11.93
N PHE A 196 2.10 2.77 -11.58
CA PHE A 196 3.34 3.08 -10.85
C PHE A 196 4.42 2.03 -11.09
N SER A 197 5.66 2.39 -10.75
CA SER A 197 6.77 1.45 -10.68
C SER A 197 7.03 1.09 -9.23
N TYR A 198 6.96 -0.21 -8.92
CA TYR A 198 7.22 -0.76 -7.59
C TYR A 198 8.68 -1.16 -7.47
N ARG A 199 9.41 -0.52 -6.54
CA ARG A 199 10.83 -0.82 -6.32
C ARG A 199 11.00 -2.03 -5.40
N VAL A 200 11.77 -3.00 -5.88
CA VAL A 200 12.23 -4.12 -5.06
C VAL A 200 13.71 -3.86 -4.75
N ALA A 201 14.02 -3.67 -3.47
CA ALA A 201 15.37 -3.44 -2.99
C ALA A 201 15.76 -4.53 -1.98
N ALA A 202 17.06 -4.80 -1.84
CA ALA A 202 17.58 -5.63 -0.77
C ALA A 202 17.20 -5.02 0.59
N GLY A 203 16.60 -5.82 1.48
CA GLY A 203 16.17 -5.34 2.80
C GLY A 203 14.76 -4.74 2.86
N SER A 204 13.94 -4.93 1.83
CA SER A 204 12.51 -4.61 1.87
C SER A 204 11.85 -5.18 3.13
N MET A 205 10.95 -4.42 3.78
CA MET A 205 10.27 -4.78 5.03
C MET A 205 9.61 -6.17 5.00
N VAL A 206 9.13 -6.59 3.84
CA VAL A 206 8.49 -7.90 3.67
C VAL A 206 9.46 -9.07 3.84
N HIS A 207 10.74 -8.87 3.56
CA HIS A 207 11.79 -9.89 3.69
C HIS A 207 12.46 -9.90 5.07
N GLY A 208 12.23 -8.88 5.90
CA GLY A 208 12.89 -8.71 7.21
C GLY A 208 12.12 -9.25 8.42
N ALA A 209 10.84 -9.60 8.28
CA ALA A 209 10.05 -10.08 9.40
C ALA A 209 10.45 -11.50 9.81
N ASP A 210 10.78 -11.69 11.08
CA ASP A 210 11.00 -13.03 11.63
C ASP A 210 9.67 -13.80 11.80
N ARG A 211 9.80 -15.10 12.09
CA ARG A 211 8.64 -15.99 12.22
C ARG A 211 7.68 -15.57 13.34
N ASN A 212 8.20 -15.05 14.45
CA ASN A 212 7.38 -14.68 15.60
C ASN A 212 6.59 -13.40 15.30
N GLN A 213 7.23 -12.42 14.71
CA GLN A 213 6.59 -11.19 14.23
C GLN A 213 5.47 -11.50 13.24
N TYR A 214 5.72 -12.41 12.29
CA TYR A 214 4.69 -12.84 11.34
C TYR A 214 3.51 -13.53 12.03
N GLN A 215 3.76 -14.42 13.01
CA GLN A 215 2.69 -15.09 13.76
C GLN A 215 1.87 -14.12 14.61
N GLU A 216 2.52 -13.13 15.21
CA GLU A 216 1.86 -12.09 16.00
C GLU A 216 0.98 -11.21 15.09
N ALA A 217 1.50 -10.80 13.94
CA ALA A 217 0.74 -10.07 12.92
C ALA A 217 -0.49 -10.87 12.46
N CYS A 218 -0.33 -12.16 12.16
CA CYS A 218 -1.45 -13.04 11.82
C CYS A 218 -2.50 -13.07 12.94
N ARG A 219 -2.08 -13.29 14.20
CA ARG A 219 -3.00 -13.36 15.33
C ARG A 219 -3.79 -12.07 15.47
N TYR A 220 -3.10 -10.92 15.48
CA TYR A 220 -3.76 -9.61 15.59
C TYR A 220 -4.76 -9.38 14.44
N PHE A 221 -4.29 -9.54 13.21
CA PHE A 221 -5.08 -9.29 12.00
C PHE A 221 -6.35 -10.14 11.94
N TYR A 222 -6.22 -11.43 12.16
CA TYR A 222 -7.37 -12.34 12.12
C TYR A 222 -8.30 -12.17 13.33
N THR A 223 -7.80 -11.80 14.50
CA THR A 223 -8.66 -11.48 15.65
C THR A 223 -9.46 -10.21 15.37
N LYS A 224 -8.82 -9.18 14.83
CA LYS A 224 -9.48 -7.94 14.47
C LYS A 224 -10.59 -8.15 13.44
N HIS A 225 -10.34 -8.97 12.44
CA HIS A 225 -11.26 -9.22 11.35
C HIS A 225 -12.15 -10.48 11.52
N ALA A 226 -12.20 -11.07 12.71
CA ALA A 226 -12.90 -12.33 12.97
C ALA A 226 -14.37 -12.29 12.51
N ALA A 227 -15.10 -11.21 12.82
CA ALA A 227 -16.50 -11.05 12.43
C ALA A 227 -16.70 -10.95 10.91
N LEU A 228 -15.68 -10.48 10.17
CA LEU A 228 -15.73 -10.27 8.73
C LEU A 228 -15.27 -11.50 7.94
N LEU A 229 -14.27 -12.23 8.48
CA LEU A 229 -13.65 -13.36 7.81
C LEU A 229 -14.37 -14.69 8.09
N GLY A 230 -15.37 -14.70 8.98
CA GLY A 230 -16.07 -15.90 9.41
C GLY A 230 -15.21 -16.79 10.33
N ASP A 231 -15.48 -18.10 10.34
CA ASP A 231 -14.77 -19.01 11.24
C ASP A 231 -13.25 -19.02 10.97
N ILE A 232 -12.57 -18.25 11.80
CA ILE A 232 -11.11 -18.07 11.79
C ILE A 232 -10.36 -19.41 11.92
N HIS A 233 -10.97 -20.40 12.58
CA HIS A 233 -10.36 -21.71 12.74
C HIS A 233 -10.25 -22.46 11.42
N LEU A 234 -11.22 -22.29 10.51
CA LEU A 234 -11.14 -22.87 9.16
C LEU A 234 -10.06 -22.16 8.34
N PHE A 235 -9.98 -20.84 8.44
CA PHE A 235 -9.02 -20.03 7.68
C PHE A 235 -7.58 -20.23 8.17
N THR A 236 -7.36 -20.23 9.49
CA THR A 236 -6.04 -20.54 10.09
C THR A 236 -5.63 -21.99 9.86
N ARG A 237 -6.57 -22.94 9.86
CA ARG A 237 -6.30 -24.32 9.47
C ARG A 237 -5.85 -24.43 8.01
N LEU A 238 -6.54 -23.78 7.07
CA LEU A 238 -6.16 -23.80 5.65
C LEU A 238 -4.80 -23.15 5.40
N ASN A 239 -4.51 -22.02 6.05
CA ASN A 239 -3.19 -21.40 5.96
C ASN A 239 -2.13 -22.18 6.77
N GLY A 240 -2.49 -22.72 7.91
CA GLY A 240 -1.64 -23.63 8.67
C GLY A 240 -1.28 -24.88 7.86
N VAL A 241 -2.24 -25.46 7.13
CA VAL A 241 -2.00 -26.58 6.21
C VAL A 241 -1.07 -26.18 5.08
N LYS A 242 -1.25 -25.00 4.46
CA LYS A 242 -0.35 -24.51 3.41
C LYS A 242 1.08 -24.31 3.93
N ILE A 243 1.22 -23.69 5.11
CA ILE A 243 2.53 -23.48 5.76
C ILE A 243 3.13 -24.83 6.17
N PHE A 244 2.34 -25.76 6.70
CA PHE A 244 2.77 -27.10 7.05
C PHE A 244 3.26 -27.86 5.79
N LEU A 245 2.49 -27.84 4.70
CA LEU A 245 2.85 -28.49 3.45
C LEU A 245 4.12 -27.89 2.85
N ALA A 246 4.25 -26.56 2.86
CA ALA A 246 5.45 -25.89 2.35
C ALA A 246 6.71 -26.24 3.16
N LYS A 247 6.55 -26.40 4.50
CA LYS A 247 7.68 -26.67 5.40
C LYS A 247 8.07 -28.15 5.45
N TYR A 248 7.09 -29.06 5.53
CA TYR A 248 7.37 -30.46 5.83
C TYR A 248 7.23 -31.39 4.63
N THR A 249 6.52 -30.96 3.59
CA THR A 249 6.34 -31.70 2.34
C THR A 249 6.46 -30.79 1.11
N PRO A 250 7.62 -30.13 0.92
CA PRO A 250 7.79 -29.12 -0.13
C PRO A 250 7.57 -29.67 -1.54
N GLN A 251 7.82 -30.97 -1.77
CA GLN A 251 7.57 -31.62 -3.06
C GLN A 251 6.06 -31.73 -3.34
N LEU A 252 5.27 -32.16 -2.35
CA LEU A 252 3.82 -32.22 -2.44
C LEU A 252 3.21 -30.82 -2.60
N PHE A 253 3.72 -29.85 -1.87
CA PHE A 253 3.28 -28.46 -1.99
C PHE A 253 3.52 -27.91 -3.41
N ARG A 254 4.71 -28.14 -4.00
CA ARG A 254 5.02 -27.76 -5.37
C ARG A 254 4.14 -28.49 -6.38
N LEU A 255 3.83 -29.77 -6.16
CA LEU A 255 2.94 -30.54 -7.02
C LEU A 255 1.51 -29.96 -6.99
N LEU A 256 0.97 -29.66 -5.82
CA LEU A 256 -0.36 -29.09 -5.65
C LEU A 256 -0.48 -27.68 -6.29
N ILE A 257 0.60 -26.91 -6.26
CA ILE A 257 0.68 -25.64 -7.01
C ILE A 257 0.65 -25.90 -8.51
N ARG A 258 1.46 -26.85 -9.02
CA ARG A 258 1.49 -27.20 -10.45
C ARG A 258 0.14 -27.72 -10.97
N LEU A 259 -0.59 -28.44 -10.15
CA LEU A 259 -1.93 -28.94 -10.47
C LEU A 259 -3.04 -27.89 -10.29
N GLY A 260 -2.70 -26.66 -9.87
CA GLY A 260 -3.68 -25.61 -9.65
C GLY A 260 -4.59 -25.79 -8.43
N VAL A 261 -4.34 -26.82 -7.60
CA VAL A 261 -5.10 -27.10 -6.38
C VAL A 261 -4.82 -26.05 -5.29
N ILE A 262 -3.58 -25.58 -5.22
CA ILE A 262 -3.14 -24.49 -4.35
C ILE A 262 -2.52 -23.42 -5.23
N LYS A 263 -3.03 -22.19 -5.18
CA LYS A 263 -2.34 -21.06 -5.83
C LYS A 263 -1.03 -20.79 -5.10
N ASN A 264 0.04 -20.59 -5.86
CA ASN A 264 1.35 -20.25 -5.30
C ASN A 264 1.25 -18.95 -4.48
N PRO A 265 1.41 -18.99 -3.16
CA PRO A 265 1.34 -17.77 -2.34
C PRO A 265 2.49 -16.80 -2.65
N TYR A 266 3.57 -17.29 -3.30
CA TYR A 266 4.75 -16.49 -3.67
C TYR A 266 4.75 -16.06 -5.15
N SER A 267 3.75 -16.40 -5.94
CA SER A 267 3.63 -15.93 -7.33
C SER A 267 3.10 -14.51 -7.45
N LEU A 268 2.77 -13.89 -6.33
CA LEU A 268 2.30 -12.50 -6.23
C LEU A 268 3.40 -11.55 -5.73
N TRP A 269 4.62 -12.10 -5.50
CA TRP A 269 5.79 -11.31 -5.09
C TRP A 269 6.94 -11.44 -6.07
#